data_44f119f87009b6af82c81b5702863bbf
#
_entry.id   44f119f87009b6af82c81b5702863bbf
#
_cell.length_a   1.000
_cell.length_b   1.000
_cell.length_c   1.000
_cell.angle_alpha   90.00
_cell.angle_beta   90.00
_cell.angle_gamma   90.00
#
_symmetry.space_group_name_H-M   'P 1'
#
loop_
_entity.id
_entity.type
_entity.pdbx_description
1 polymer ?
#
loop_
_entity_poly.entity_id
_entity_poly.type
_entity_poly.pdbx_seq_one_letter_code
_entity_poly.pdbx_strand_id
1 'polypeptide(L)'
;MNNKLLITFTSCALIMGLAACSSNETASTSNDSKAEEKVQKAEEKEITKKEKEEQKEAEKQRKQQDEAKKKEEPKPVVNVDKATYENEVKPTIDEMIKEYDEIWNQDWRPIWGEASKDPESLDKNALKEKMDSVANRYDALSKKNTEFKSGSKLTDPVLKEKIEKFRVEFGLATNYRSNAGRAVNQGIKGLAPMKDRMNEAQKSVKLSDQKLINAVASLTEVESKLGVSRN
;
A
#
# COMPACT_ATOMS: atom_id res chain seq x y z
N MET A 1 26.33 3.24 -22.40
CA MET A 1 25.64 4.43 -21.87
C MET A 1 24.80 3.94 -20.70
N ASN A 2 25.25 4.21 -19.48
CA ASN A 2 24.64 3.63 -18.27
C ASN A 2 23.51 4.56 -17.80
N ASN A 3 22.28 4.19 -18.06
CA ASN A 3 21.12 4.86 -17.46
C ASN A 3 20.95 4.32 -16.03
N LYS A 4 21.51 5.05 -15.07
CA LYS A 4 21.21 4.85 -13.65
C LYS A 4 19.77 5.31 -13.41
N LEU A 5 18.82 4.37 -13.34
CA LEU A 5 17.47 4.62 -12.88
C LEU A 5 17.53 4.80 -11.36
N LEU A 6 17.65 6.05 -10.92
CA LEU A 6 17.48 6.44 -9.53
C LEU A 6 15.97 6.34 -9.22
N ILE A 7 15.58 5.22 -8.62
CA ILE A 7 14.25 5.10 -7.99
C ILE A 7 14.31 5.90 -6.70
N THR A 8 14.04 7.19 -6.82
CA THR A 8 13.81 8.05 -5.67
C THR A 8 12.42 7.71 -5.12
N PHE A 9 12.37 6.92 -4.05
CA PHE A 9 11.20 6.82 -3.20
C PHE A 9 10.92 8.20 -2.59
N THR A 10 10.18 9.01 -3.29
CA THR A 10 9.65 10.24 -2.73
C THR A 10 8.43 9.85 -1.89
N SER A 11 8.69 9.43 -0.65
CA SER A 11 7.66 9.36 0.40
C SER A 11 7.20 10.79 0.66
N CYS A 12 6.25 11.28 -0.13
CA CYS A 12 5.50 12.46 0.23
C CYS A 12 4.51 12.08 1.34
N ALA A 13 4.99 12.16 2.57
CA ALA A 13 4.11 12.30 3.73
C ALA A 13 3.40 13.66 3.61
N LEU A 14 2.27 13.68 2.92
CA LEU A 14 1.35 14.82 2.96
C LEU A 14 0.62 14.80 4.30
N ILE A 15 1.26 15.43 5.29
CA ILE A 15 0.57 15.85 6.51
C ILE A 15 -0.34 17.00 6.09
N MET A 16 -1.57 16.71 5.73
CA MET A 16 -2.61 17.73 5.60
C MET A 16 -3.13 18.07 6.98
N GLY A 17 -2.61 19.16 7.54
CA GLY A 17 -3.22 19.85 8.69
C GLY A 17 -4.62 20.31 8.32
N LEU A 18 -5.64 19.76 8.98
CA LEU A 18 -6.99 20.30 8.98
C LEU A 18 -6.98 21.58 9.81
N ALA A 19 -6.87 22.72 9.14
CA ALA A 19 -7.21 24.02 9.74
C ALA A 19 -8.74 24.10 9.81
N ALA A 20 -9.28 23.94 11.01
CA ALA A 20 -10.68 24.25 11.31
C ALA A 20 -10.88 25.76 11.27
N CYS A 21 -11.57 26.29 10.25
CA CYS A 21 -12.14 27.62 10.31
C CYS A 21 -13.46 27.57 11.09
N SER A 22 -13.42 28.15 12.28
CA SER A 22 -14.58 28.54 13.06
C SER A 22 -15.19 29.77 12.45
N SER A 23 -16.47 29.73 12.07
CA SER A 23 -17.30 30.91 12.00
C SER A 23 -18.64 30.65 12.70
N ASN A 24 -18.86 31.50 13.65
CA ASN A 24 -19.95 31.60 14.60
C ASN A 24 -21.24 32.04 13.87
N GLU A 25 -22.40 31.43 14.13
CA GLU A 25 -23.62 32.13 14.58
C GLU A 25 -24.79 31.18 14.87
N THR A 26 -25.23 31.32 16.10
CA THR A 26 -26.56 31.30 16.73
C THR A 26 -27.53 30.12 16.57
N ALA A 27 -27.66 29.45 17.71
CA ALA A 27 -28.89 29.04 18.42
C ALA A 27 -29.83 28.02 17.78
N SER A 28 -29.87 26.82 18.32
CA SER A 28 -31.00 26.27 19.11
C SER A 28 -30.87 24.74 19.26
N THR A 29 -30.83 24.31 20.52
CA THR A 29 -31.29 23.02 21.09
C THR A 29 -31.02 21.70 20.33
N SER A 30 -30.12 20.88 20.84
CA SER A 30 -30.46 19.62 21.54
C SER A 30 -29.25 18.71 21.82
N ASN A 31 -29.37 17.98 22.88
CA ASN A 31 -28.41 17.21 23.70
C ASN A 31 -27.79 15.95 23.06
N ASP A 32 -27.49 15.87 21.75
CA ASP A 32 -27.07 14.63 21.11
C ASP A 32 -25.58 14.55 20.71
N SER A 33 -24.90 15.69 20.64
CA SER A 33 -23.50 15.71 20.15
C SER A 33 -22.43 15.22 21.16
N LYS A 34 -22.80 15.01 22.42
CA LYS A 34 -21.85 14.56 23.46
C LYS A 34 -21.67 13.05 23.52
N ALA A 35 -22.58 12.29 22.93
CA ALA A 35 -22.52 10.84 22.89
C ALA A 35 -21.62 10.35 21.73
N GLU A 36 -21.70 10.99 20.56
CA GLU A 36 -20.92 10.64 19.38
C GLU A 36 -19.42 10.96 19.55
N GLU A 37 -19.08 12.11 20.17
CA GLU A 37 -17.69 12.47 20.42
C GLU A 37 -17.02 11.53 21.44
N LYS A 38 -17.76 10.96 22.38
CA LYS A 38 -17.24 9.95 23.31
C LYS A 38 -17.03 8.60 22.65
N VAL A 39 -17.85 8.20 21.70
CA VAL A 39 -17.73 6.93 20.98
C VAL A 39 -16.53 7.00 20.03
N GLN A 40 -16.37 8.08 19.27
CA GLN A 40 -15.21 8.26 18.37
C GLN A 40 -13.89 8.32 19.12
N LYS A 41 -13.85 8.97 20.28
CA LYS A 41 -12.64 9.02 21.13
C LYS A 41 -12.31 7.68 21.81
N ALA A 42 -13.31 6.83 22.02
CA ALA A 42 -13.11 5.48 22.55
C ALA A 42 -12.58 4.52 21.49
N GLU A 43 -13.13 4.58 20.27
CA GLU A 43 -12.65 3.78 19.13
C GLU A 43 -11.22 4.17 18.71
N GLU A 44 -10.89 5.46 18.69
CA GLU A 44 -9.55 5.94 18.35
C GLU A 44 -8.49 5.48 19.39
N LYS A 45 -8.87 5.43 20.68
CA LYS A 45 -7.99 4.89 21.72
C LYS A 45 -7.82 3.38 21.65
N GLU A 46 -8.84 2.65 21.22
CA GLU A 46 -8.78 1.20 21.09
C GLU A 46 -7.95 0.79 19.87
N ILE A 47 -8.07 1.52 18.75
CA ILE A 47 -7.25 1.34 17.55
C ILE A 47 -5.78 1.63 17.88
N THR A 48 -5.48 2.73 18.55
CA THR A 48 -4.11 3.10 18.94
C THR A 48 -3.48 2.12 19.92
N LYS A 49 -4.30 1.46 20.76
CA LYS A 49 -3.82 0.45 21.71
C LYS A 49 -3.52 -0.88 21.01
N LYS A 50 -4.37 -1.30 20.07
CA LYS A 50 -4.12 -2.49 19.23
C LYS A 50 -2.90 -2.33 18.34
N GLU A 51 -2.73 -1.16 17.71
CA GLU A 51 -1.54 -0.87 16.89
C GLU A 51 -0.23 -0.90 17.71
N LYS A 52 -0.27 -0.44 18.98
CA LYS A 52 0.89 -0.53 19.87
C LYS A 52 1.19 -1.94 20.38
N GLU A 53 0.18 -2.77 20.55
CA GLU A 53 0.37 -4.17 20.94
C GLU A 53 0.90 -5.00 19.76
N GLU A 54 0.37 -4.81 18.54
CA GLU A 54 0.89 -5.44 17.32
C GLU A 54 2.34 -5.01 17.03
N GLN A 55 2.70 -3.74 17.24
CA GLN A 55 4.08 -3.28 17.08
C GLN A 55 5.03 -3.90 18.10
N LYS A 56 4.59 -4.06 19.36
CA LYS A 56 5.40 -4.73 20.40
C LYS A 56 5.57 -6.22 20.14
N GLU A 57 4.55 -6.86 19.62
CA GLU A 57 4.61 -8.28 19.27
C GLU A 57 5.49 -8.53 18.04
N ALA A 58 5.41 -7.66 17.04
CA ALA A 58 6.29 -7.66 15.87
C ALA A 58 7.77 -7.40 16.25
N GLU A 59 8.03 -6.49 17.19
CA GLU A 59 9.38 -6.22 17.68
C GLU A 59 9.95 -7.39 18.52
N LYS A 60 9.09 -8.07 19.28
CA LYS A 60 9.48 -9.25 20.07
C LYS A 60 9.80 -10.46 19.17
N GLN A 61 9.00 -10.65 18.09
CA GLN A 61 9.28 -11.66 17.09
C GLN A 61 10.54 -11.36 16.28
N ARG A 62 10.84 -10.08 15.98
CA ARG A 62 12.09 -9.66 15.35
C ARG A 62 13.31 -10.00 16.21
N LYS A 63 13.27 -9.72 17.52
CA LYS A 63 14.39 -10.03 18.42
C LYS A 63 14.64 -11.52 18.59
N GLN A 64 13.59 -12.35 18.60
CA GLN A 64 13.73 -13.80 18.65
C GLN A 64 14.25 -14.40 17.31
N GLN A 65 13.94 -13.78 16.17
CA GLN A 65 14.50 -14.19 14.87
C GLN A 65 15.97 -13.77 14.70
N ASP A 66 16.39 -12.64 15.27
CA ASP A 66 17.78 -12.19 15.18
C ASP A 66 18.72 -13.02 16.07
N GLU A 67 18.26 -13.57 17.19
CA GLU A 67 19.04 -14.50 18.02
C GLU A 67 19.17 -15.90 17.38
N ALA A 68 18.17 -16.36 16.63
CA ALA A 68 18.23 -17.62 15.90
C ALA A 68 19.17 -17.56 14.68
N LYS A 69 19.39 -16.38 14.10
CA LYS A 69 20.25 -16.17 12.91
C LYS A 69 21.76 -16.21 13.20
N LYS A 70 22.22 -16.32 14.46
CA LYS A 70 23.64 -16.28 14.83
C LYS A 70 24.39 -17.61 14.74
N LYS A 71 23.78 -18.67 14.24
CA LYS A 71 24.36 -20.03 14.24
C LYS A 71 24.21 -20.85 12.95
N GLU A 72 24.29 -20.26 11.76
CA GLU A 72 24.45 -21.08 10.56
C GLU A 72 25.52 -20.52 9.63
N GLU A 73 26.58 -21.30 9.44
CA GLU A 73 27.59 -21.11 8.39
C GLU A 73 26.92 -21.23 6.99
N PRO A 74 27.31 -20.43 6.00
CA PRO A 74 26.67 -20.44 4.68
C PRO A 74 27.04 -21.72 3.90
N LYS A 75 26.09 -22.61 3.73
CA LYS A 75 26.18 -23.79 2.88
C LYS A 75 26.05 -23.40 1.38
N PRO A 76 26.55 -24.24 0.44
CA PRO A 76 26.55 -23.94 -1.01
C PRO A 76 25.21 -23.69 -1.67
N VAL A 77 24.10 -23.88 -0.97
CA VAL A 77 22.71 -23.63 -1.41
C VAL A 77 22.44 -22.15 -1.75
N VAL A 78 23.13 -21.21 -1.12
CA VAL A 78 22.94 -19.77 -1.31
C VAL A 78 23.22 -19.33 -2.76
N ASN A 79 24.12 -20.02 -3.46
CA ASN A 79 24.52 -19.62 -4.81
C ASN A 79 23.47 -19.99 -5.88
N VAL A 80 22.76 -21.10 -5.69
CA VAL A 80 21.67 -21.53 -6.60
C VAL A 80 20.45 -20.62 -6.44
N ASP A 81 20.04 -20.33 -5.22
CA ASP A 81 18.91 -19.47 -4.95
C ASP A 81 19.16 -18.01 -5.38
N LYS A 82 20.42 -17.55 -5.25
CA LYS A 82 20.79 -16.23 -5.76
C LYS A 82 20.59 -16.14 -7.27
N ALA A 83 21.10 -17.10 -8.04
CA ALA A 83 20.95 -17.12 -9.49
C ALA A 83 19.47 -17.24 -9.90
N THR A 84 18.70 -18.09 -9.23
CA THR A 84 17.23 -18.21 -9.47
C THR A 84 16.51 -16.91 -9.17
N TYR A 85 16.86 -16.26 -8.06
CA TYR A 85 16.23 -14.98 -7.69
C TYR A 85 16.54 -13.89 -8.71
N GLU A 86 17.83 -13.70 -9.07
CA GLU A 86 18.26 -12.65 -9.99
C GLU A 86 17.70 -12.83 -11.41
N ASN A 87 17.60 -14.08 -11.88
CA ASN A 87 17.20 -14.35 -13.27
C ASN A 87 15.70 -14.59 -13.48
N GLU A 88 14.98 -15.07 -12.45
CA GLU A 88 13.60 -15.51 -12.64
C GLU A 88 12.59 -14.82 -11.70
N VAL A 89 12.99 -14.51 -10.48
CA VAL A 89 12.09 -13.96 -9.47
C VAL A 89 12.09 -12.43 -9.53
N LYS A 90 13.29 -11.84 -9.39
CA LYS A 90 13.48 -10.39 -9.33
C LYS A 90 12.93 -9.64 -10.55
N PRO A 91 13.19 -10.05 -11.81
CA PRO A 91 12.70 -9.32 -12.97
C PRO A 91 11.18 -9.18 -13.01
N THR A 92 10.46 -10.25 -12.66
CA THR A 92 8.99 -10.24 -12.61
C THR A 92 8.48 -9.33 -11.49
N ILE A 93 9.11 -9.35 -10.34
CA ILE A 93 8.75 -8.48 -9.21
C ILE A 93 9.02 -7.02 -9.56
N ASP A 94 10.17 -6.71 -10.13
CA ASP A 94 10.53 -5.34 -10.51
C ASP A 94 9.57 -4.78 -11.57
N GLU A 95 9.13 -5.61 -12.52
CA GLU A 95 8.12 -5.23 -13.50
C GLU A 95 6.77 -4.93 -12.82
N MET A 96 6.33 -5.75 -11.88
CA MET A 96 5.08 -5.53 -11.16
C MET A 96 5.13 -4.25 -10.30
N ILE A 97 6.24 -3.98 -9.61
CA ILE A 97 6.43 -2.75 -8.82
C ILE A 97 6.43 -1.53 -9.74
N LYS A 98 7.14 -1.60 -10.86
CA LYS A 98 7.16 -0.53 -11.86
C LYS A 98 5.76 -0.23 -12.39
N GLU A 99 4.99 -1.26 -12.75
CA GLU A 99 3.62 -1.12 -13.23
C GLU A 99 2.71 -0.50 -12.15
N TYR A 100 2.88 -0.88 -10.89
CA TYR A 100 2.15 -0.28 -9.78
C TYR A 100 2.37 1.24 -9.67
N ASP A 101 3.62 1.68 -9.80
CA ASP A 101 4.00 3.10 -9.76
C ASP A 101 3.54 3.85 -11.02
N GLU A 102 3.59 3.21 -12.18
CA GLU A 102 3.12 3.79 -13.44
C GLU A 102 1.61 4.09 -13.40
N ILE A 103 0.78 3.16 -12.91
CA ILE A 103 -0.66 3.39 -12.75
C ILE A 103 -0.92 4.60 -11.84
N TRP A 104 -0.20 4.67 -10.71
CA TRP A 104 -0.32 5.79 -9.80
C TRP A 104 0.06 7.12 -10.44
N ASN A 105 1.19 7.18 -11.12
CA ASN A 105 1.73 8.42 -11.66
C ASN A 105 0.97 8.90 -12.92
N GLN A 106 0.48 7.99 -13.74
CA GLN A 106 -0.18 8.31 -15.00
C GLN A 106 -1.69 8.57 -14.86
N ASP A 107 -2.37 7.77 -14.04
CA ASP A 107 -3.84 7.80 -13.98
C ASP A 107 -4.39 8.44 -12.71
N TRP A 108 -3.78 8.18 -11.55
CA TRP A 108 -4.30 8.66 -10.28
C TRP A 108 -3.79 10.05 -9.91
N ARG A 109 -2.47 10.21 -9.84
CA ARG A 109 -1.83 11.41 -9.30
C ARG A 109 -2.23 12.71 -10.01
N PRO A 110 -2.36 12.77 -11.34
CA PRO A 110 -2.72 14.00 -12.03
C PRO A 110 -4.11 14.52 -11.65
N ILE A 111 -5.03 13.62 -11.33
CA ILE A 111 -6.43 13.97 -11.03
C ILE A 111 -6.67 14.11 -9.53
N TRP A 112 -5.98 13.30 -8.72
CA TRP A 112 -6.22 13.27 -7.28
C TRP A 112 -5.98 14.62 -6.60
N GLY A 113 -4.99 15.37 -7.05
CA GLY A 113 -4.66 16.70 -6.51
C GLY A 113 -5.80 17.70 -6.69
N GLU A 114 -6.57 17.58 -7.75
CA GLU A 114 -7.73 18.43 -8.06
C GLU A 114 -9.00 17.85 -7.42
N ALA A 115 -9.27 16.57 -7.61
CA ALA A 115 -10.45 15.88 -7.08
C ALA A 115 -10.53 15.91 -5.55
N SER A 116 -9.41 15.90 -4.86
CA SER A 116 -9.38 15.94 -3.39
C SER A 116 -9.69 17.33 -2.83
N LYS A 117 -9.54 18.40 -3.64
CA LYS A 117 -9.83 19.79 -3.23
C LYS A 117 -11.28 20.16 -3.55
N ASP A 118 -11.69 19.93 -4.77
CA ASP A 118 -13.04 20.23 -5.26
C ASP A 118 -13.45 19.18 -6.32
N PRO A 119 -14.03 18.06 -5.90
CA PRO A 119 -14.46 17.01 -6.82
C PRO A 119 -15.61 17.42 -7.73
N GLU A 120 -16.35 18.49 -7.39
CA GLU A 120 -17.47 18.97 -8.19
C GLU A 120 -17.05 19.87 -9.35
N SER A 121 -15.85 20.46 -9.29
CA SER A 121 -15.28 21.28 -10.36
C SER A 121 -14.76 20.45 -11.54
N LEU A 122 -14.56 19.15 -11.38
CA LEU A 122 -14.03 18.28 -12.41
C LEU A 122 -15.08 17.78 -13.38
N ASP A 123 -14.68 17.60 -14.63
CA ASP A 123 -15.49 16.86 -15.59
C ASP A 123 -15.72 15.42 -15.09
N LYS A 124 -16.99 15.13 -14.75
CA LYS A 124 -17.37 13.83 -14.20
C LYS A 124 -17.09 12.66 -15.12
N ASN A 125 -17.15 12.86 -16.44
CA ASN A 125 -16.88 11.81 -17.41
C ASN A 125 -15.38 11.53 -17.47
N ALA A 126 -14.55 12.57 -17.56
CA ALA A 126 -13.10 12.43 -17.53
C ALA A 126 -12.61 11.80 -16.23
N LEU A 127 -13.15 12.22 -15.07
CA LEU A 127 -12.85 11.63 -13.78
C LEU A 127 -13.25 10.16 -13.72
N LYS A 128 -14.44 9.83 -14.22
CA LYS A 128 -14.93 8.45 -14.28
C LYS A 128 -14.02 7.55 -15.12
N GLU A 129 -13.67 7.98 -16.32
CA GLU A 129 -12.79 7.21 -17.23
C GLU A 129 -11.43 6.92 -16.56
N LYS A 130 -10.86 7.91 -15.89
CA LYS A 130 -9.59 7.74 -15.17
C LYS A 130 -9.72 6.80 -13.98
N MET A 131 -10.79 6.88 -13.21
CA MET A 131 -11.02 5.98 -12.09
C MET A 131 -11.34 4.55 -12.54
N ASP A 132 -12.03 4.38 -13.66
CA ASP A 132 -12.21 3.08 -14.30
C ASP A 132 -10.86 2.50 -14.78
N SER A 133 -9.99 3.33 -15.39
CA SER A 133 -8.63 2.93 -15.77
C SER A 133 -7.82 2.49 -14.55
N VAL A 134 -7.80 3.29 -13.49
CA VAL A 134 -7.11 2.96 -12.22
C VAL A 134 -7.58 1.60 -11.69
N ALA A 135 -8.90 1.41 -11.55
CA ALA A 135 -9.45 0.17 -11.01
C ALA A 135 -9.07 -1.04 -11.88
N ASN A 136 -9.26 -0.95 -13.19
CA ASN A 136 -9.00 -2.04 -14.13
C ASN A 136 -7.52 -2.41 -14.20
N ARG A 137 -6.62 -1.44 -14.23
CA ARG A 137 -5.18 -1.68 -14.29
C ARG A 137 -4.65 -2.30 -12.99
N TYR A 138 -5.10 -1.83 -11.81
CA TYR A 138 -4.71 -2.48 -10.55
C TYR A 138 -5.31 -3.88 -10.41
N ASP A 139 -6.51 -4.14 -10.94
CA ASP A 139 -7.07 -5.50 -10.99
C ASP A 139 -6.24 -6.44 -11.88
N ALA A 140 -5.83 -5.95 -13.05
CA ALA A 140 -4.95 -6.70 -13.95
C ALA A 140 -3.60 -7.00 -13.28
N LEU A 141 -3.02 -6.01 -12.58
CA LEU A 141 -1.78 -6.19 -11.84
C LEU A 141 -1.96 -7.17 -10.65
N SER A 142 -3.09 -7.12 -9.96
CA SER A 142 -3.42 -8.09 -8.90
C SER A 142 -3.53 -9.51 -9.45
N LYS A 143 -4.11 -9.68 -10.64
CA LYS A 143 -4.16 -10.98 -11.34
C LYS A 143 -2.76 -11.46 -11.71
N LYS A 144 -1.91 -10.60 -12.31
CA LYS A 144 -0.51 -10.91 -12.63
C LYS A 144 0.27 -11.35 -11.38
N ASN A 145 0.07 -10.66 -10.24
CA ASN A 145 0.66 -11.05 -8.96
C ASN A 145 0.15 -12.42 -8.45
N THR A 146 -1.12 -12.74 -8.68
CA THR A 146 -1.69 -14.05 -8.30
C THR A 146 -1.11 -15.18 -9.16
N GLU A 147 -0.83 -14.91 -10.42
CA GLU A 147 -0.23 -15.85 -11.37
C GLU A 147 1.28 -16.01 -11.17
N PHE A 148 1.92 -15.10 -10.45
CA PHE A 148 3.34 -15.16 -10.15
C PHE A 148 3.68 -16.38 -9.27
N LYS A 149 4.45 -17.32 -9.80
CA LYS A 149 4.86 -18.57 -9.15
C LYS A 149 6.37 -18.78 -9.06
N SER A 150 7.17 -17.86 -9.63
CA SER A 150 8.62 -18.02 -9.69
C SER A 150 9.28 -18.17 -8.32
N GLY A 151 8.68 -17.62 -7.26
CA GLY A 151 9.19 -17.80 -5.89
C GLY A 151 9.22 -19.25 -5.43
N SER A 152 8.39 -20.14 -5.99
CA SER A 152 8.39 -21.58 -5.66
C SER A 152 9.65 -22.30 -6.15
N LYS A 153 10.38 -21.72 -7.11
CA LYS A 153 11.64 -22.27 -7.66
C LYS A 153 12.85 -22.12 -6.73
N LEU A 154 12.78 -21.21 -5.75
CA LEU A 154 13.81 -21.12 -4.71
C LEU A 154 13.86 -22.43 -3.92
N THR A 155 15.01 -22.76 -3.34
CA THR A 155 15.19 -23.99 -2.55
C THR A 155 15.06 -23.71 -1.05
N ASP A 156 15.59 -22.57 -0.58
CA ASP A 156 15.52 -22.16 0.83
C ASP A 156 14.06 -21.86 1.24
N PRO A 157 13.52 -22.55 2.25
CA PRO A 157 12.12 -22.36 2.70
C PRO A 157 11.87 -20.96 3.26
N VAL A 158 12.86 -20.32 3.88
CA VAL A 158 12.75 -18.96 4.41
C VAL A 158 12.60 -17.94 3.26
N LEU A 159 13.39 -18.12 2.18
CA LEU A 159 13.27 -17.26 1.01
C LEU A 159 11.90 -17.43 0.32
N LYS A 160 11.41 -18.67 0.21
CA LYS A 160 10.07 -18.96 -0.31
C LYS A 160 8.99 -18.25 0.49
N GLU A 161 9.05 -18.36 1.82
CA GLU A 161 8.09 -17.70 2.73
C GLU A 161 8.10 -16.18 2.56
N LYS A 162 9.29 -15.56 2.44
CA LYS A 162 9.41 -14.12 2.25
C LYS A 162 8.88 -13.64 0.90
N ILE A 163 9.11 -14.40 -0.17
CA ILE A 163 8.53 -14.10 -1.49
C ILE A 163 7.01 -14.26 -1.47
N GLU A 164 6.49 -15.28 -0.78
CA GLU A 164 5.05 -15.45 -0.62
C GLU A 164 4.44 -14.29 0.20
N LYS A 165 5.11 -13.85 1.25
CA LYS A 165 4.70 -12.68 2.02
C LYS A 165 4.68 -11.42 1.15
N PHE A 166 5.72 -11.20 0.32
CA PHE A 166 5.67 -10.13 -0.68
C PHE A 166 4.42 -10.25 -1.55
N ARG A 167 4.16 -11.43 -2.13
CA ARG A 167 3.02 -11.67 -3.03
C ARG A 167 1.68 -11.33 -2.36
N VAL A 168 1.49 -11.74 -1.11
CA VAL A 168 0.27 -11.46 -0.34
C VAL A 168 0.11 -9.96 -0.06
N GLU A 169 1.14 -9.32 0.49
CA GLU A 169 1.10 -7.90 0.84
C GLU A 169 0.97 -7.00 -0.41
N PHE A 170 1.66 -7.34 -1.50
CA PHE A 170 1.55 -6.63 -2.77
C PHE A 170 0.16 -6.80 -3.40
N GLY A 171 -0.41 -8.00 -3.34
CA GLY A 171 -1.79 -8.25 -3.78
C GLY A 171 -2.82 -7.44 -2.99
N LEU A 172 -2.64 -7.29 -1.68
CA LEU A 172 -3.46 -6.41 -0.87
C LEU A 172 -3.28 -4.94 -1.25
N ALA A 173 -2.04 -4.50 -1.52
CA ALA A 173 -1.77 -3.14 -1.96
C ALA A 173 -2.50 -2.81 -3.27
N THR A 174 -2.42 -3.69 -4.28
CA THR A 174 -3.13 -3.51 -5.56
C THR A 174 -4.65 -3.48 -5.39
N ASN A 175 -5.20 -4.37 -4.57
CA ASN A 175 -6.64 -4.42 -4.29
C ASN A 175 -7.14 -3.14 -3.61
N TYR A 176 -6.41 -2.59 -2.65
CA TYR A 176 -6.78 -1.33 -2.02
C TYR A 176 -6.73 -0.16 -3.01
N ARG A 177 -5.76 -0.11 -3.92
CA ARG A 177 -5.72 0.92 -4.99
C ARG A 177 -6.91 0.80 -5.93
N SER A 178 -7.26 -0.42 -6.35
CA SER A 178 -8.45 -0.66 -7.17
C SER A 178 -9.74 -0.24 -6.44
N ASN A 179 -9.88 -0.58 -5.16
CA ASN A 179 -11.03 -0.18 -4.34
C ASN A 179 -11.14 1.34 -4.21
N ALA A 180 -10.02 2.07 -4.11
CA ALA A 180 -10.03 3.53 -4.08
C ALA A 180 -10.64 4.11 -5.37
N GLY A 181 -10.25 3.62 -6.56
CA GLY A 181 -10.85 4.02 -7.83
C GLY A 181 -12.34 3.72 -7.90
N ARG A 182 -12.76 2.53 -7.44
CA ARG A 182 -14.17 2.13 -7.38
C ARG A 182 -14.98 3.01 -6.44
N ALA A 183 -14.45 3.38 -5.28
CA ALA A 183 -15.12 4.25 -4.33
C ALA A 183 -15.43 5.61 -4.97
N VAL A 184 -14.47 6.25 -5.65
CA VAL A 184 -14.70 7.51 -6.36
C VAL A 184 -15.77 7.35 -7.44
N ASN A 185 -15.72 6.27 -8.23
CA ASN A 185 -16.74 5.99 -9.25
C ASN A 185 -18.15 5.80 -8.70
N GLN A 186 -18.29 5.22 -7.51
CA GLN A 186 -19.58 5.13 -6.83
C GLN A 186 -20.13 6.51 -6.48
N GLY A 187 -19.28 7.43 -6.03
CA GLY A 187 -19.65 8.82 -5.77
C GLY A 187 -20.09 9.54 -7.04
N ILE A 188 -19.33 9.40 -8.14
CA ILE A 188 -19.66 10.01 -9.45
C ILE A 188 -21.04 9.52 -9.95
N LYS A 189 -21.33 8.22 -9.78
CA LYS A 189 -22.62 7.61 -10.15
C LYS A 189 -23.76 7.95 -9.21
N GLY A 190 -23.52 8.70 -8.13
CA GLY A 190 -24.55 9.06 -7.14
C GLY A 190 -25.04 7.89 -6.30
N LEU A 191 -24.29 6.77 -6.24
CA LEU A 191 -24.65 5.58 -5.44
C LEU A 191 -24.46 5.81 -3.93
N ALA A 192 -23.66 6.80 -3.56
CA ALA A 192 -23.46 7.27 -2.21
C ALA A 192 -22.92 8.72 -2.26
N PRO A 193 -23.00 9.50 -1.15
CA PRO A 193 -22.46 10.85 -1.10
C PRO A 193 -20.99 10.89 -1.51
N MET A 194 -20.63 11.82 -2.40
CA MET A 194 -19.27 11.95 -2.92
C MET A 194 -18.25 12.10 -1.80
N LYS A 195 -18.53 12.90 -0.79
CA LYS A 195 -17.67 13.11 0.37
C LYS A 195 -17.30 11.80 1.06
N ASP A 196 -18.27 10.90 1.28
CA ASP A 196 -18.05 9.63 1.96
C ASP A 196 -17.20 8.70 1.09
N ARG A 197 -17.45 8.68 -0.22
CA ARG A 197 -16.67 7.91 -1.18
C ARG A 197 -15.24 8.40 -1.31
N MET A 198 -15.01 9.72 -1.24
CA MET A 198 -13.67 10.30 -1.21
C MET A 198 -12.92 9.93 0.07
N ASN A 199 -13.56 9.95 1.23
CA ASN A 199 -12.96 9.51 2.49
C ASN A 199 -12.57 8.02 2.43
N GLU A 200 -13.43 7.17 1.87
CA GLU A 200 -13.13 5.76 1.68
C GLU A 200 -11.97 5.54 0.71
N ALA A 201 -11.92 6.30 -0.38
CA ALA A 201 -10.81 6.25 -1.32
C ALA A 201 -9.48 6.63 -0.65
N GLN A 202 -9.46 7.72 0.16
CA GLN A 202 -8.28 8.13 0.92
C GLN A 202 -7.81 7.05 1.90
N LYS A 203 -8.75 6.44 2.65
CA LYS A 203 -8.45 5.33 3.56
C LYS A 203 -7.85 4.14 2.81
N SER A 204 -8.43 3.79 1.67
CA SER A 204 -7.94 2.69 0.83
C SER A 204 -6.52 2.97 0.31
N VAL A 205 -6.24 4.20 -0.15
CA VAL A 205 -4.89 4.60 -0.56
C VAL A 205 -3.90 4.44 0.58
N LYS A 206 -4.22 4.92 1.79
CA LYS A 206 -3.34 4.79 2.97
C LYS A 206 -3.07 3.32 3.33
N LEU A 207 -4.10 2.48 3.28
CA LEU A 207 -3.93 1.04 3.53
C LEU A 207 -3.06 0.38 2.46
N SER A 208 -3.22 0.78 1.19
CA SER A 208 -2.37 0.31 0.11
C SER A 208 -0.89 0.64 0.34
N ASP A 209 -0.59 1.89 0.74
CA ASP A 209 0.79 2.32 1.04
C ASP A 209 1.41 1.49 2.16
N GLN A 210 0.65 1.21 3.22
CA GLN A 210 1.11 0.35 4.31
C GLN A 210 1.43 -1.07 3.82
N LYS A 211 0.58 -1.64 2.96
CA LYS A 211 0.78 -2.97 2.40
C LYS A 211 1.97 -3.03 1.45
N LEU A 212 2.17 -1.99 0.65
CA LEU A 212 3.34 -1.88 -0.22
C LEU A 212 4.64 -1.82 0.59
N ILE A 213 4.68 -1.05 1.69
CA ILE A 213 5.83 -1.00 2.60
C ILE A 213 6.15 -2.39 3.14
N ASN A 214 5.15 -3.16 3.58
CA ASN A 214 5.35 -4.52 4.08
C ASN A 214 5.86 -5.47 2.99
N ALA A 215 5.34 -5.34 1.76
CA ALA A 215 5.81 -6.12 0.62
C ALA A 215 7.30 -5.84 0.33
N VAL A 216 7.69 -4.56 0.23
CA VAL A 216 9.07 -4.16 -0.03
C VAL A 216 10.00 -4.60 1.10
N ALA A 217 9.57 -4.50 2.37
CA ALA A 217 10.36 -4.99 3.51
C ALA A 217 10.66 -6.49 3.38
N SER A 218 9.71 -7.30 2.93
CA SER A 218 9.92 -8.73 2.71
C SER A 218 10.94 -9.02 1.60
N LEU A 219 10.95 -8.21 0.53
CA LEU A 219 11.97 -8.30 -0.53
C LEU A 219 13.37 -7.89 -0.03
N THR A 220 13.45 -6.84 0.75
CA THR A 220 14.72 -6.38 1.34
C THR A 220 15.37 -7.48 2.18
N GLU A 221 14.58 -8.25 2.92
CA GLU A 221 15.09 -9.39 3.68
C GLU A 221 15.62 -10.51 2.78
N VAL A 222 14.93 -10.81 1.66
CA VAL A 222 15.40 -11.78 0.66
C VAL A 222 16.71 -11.32 0.03
N GLU A 223 16.75 -10.09 -0.44
CA GLU A 223 17.92 -9.50 -1.12
C GLU A 223 19.14 -9.43 -0.19
N SER A 224 18.91 -9.03 1.07
CA SER A 224 19.96 -9.05 2.09
C SER A 224 20.52 -10.45 2.33
N LYS A 225 19.66 -11.47 2.43
CA LYS A 225 20.09 -12.86 2.65
C LYS A 225 20.87 -13.41 1.47
N LEU A 226 20.52 -13.02 0.24
CA LEU A 226 21.17 -13.44 -1.00
C LEU A 226 22.40 -12.60 -1.37
N GLY A 227 22.66 -11.51 -0.67
CA GLY A 227 23.71 -10.55 -1.05
C GLY A 227 23.43 -9.91 -2.42
N VAL A 228 22.16 -9.59 -2.71
CA VAL A 228 21.70 -8.91 -3.92
C VAL A 228 21.38 -7.47 -3.57
N SER A 229 21.90 -6.53 -4.36
CA SER A 229 21.56 -5.10 -4.20
C SER A 229 20.40 -4.72 -5.12
N ARG A 230 19.46 -3.95 -4.60
CA ARG A 230 18.47 -3.26 -5.42
C ARG A 230 19.06 -1.93 -5.86
N ASN A 231 19.36 -1.80 -7.14
CA ASN A 231 19.87 -0.57 -7.75
C ASN A 231 18.74 0.44 -7.95
#